data_90a9f3404919fc3043aa2e9e47b1ad33
#
_entry.id   90a9f3404919fc3043aa2e9e47b1ad33
#
_cell.length_a   1.000
_cell.length_b   1.000
_cell.length_c   1.000
_cell.angle_alpha   90.00
_cell.angle_beta   90.00
_cell.angle_gamma   90.00
#
_symmetry.space_group_name_H-M   'P 1'
#
loop_
_entity.id
_entity.type
_entity.pdbx_description
1 polymer ?
#
loop_
_entity_poly.entity_id
_entity_poly.type
_entity_poly.pdbx_seq_one_letter_code
_entity_poly.pdbx_strand_id
1 'polypeptide(L)'
;PSYYYALQRYARALKQRGELLRAGAQDQNSGKFRDELATGLLVGSDVNFLYQSYKPYVLYLNGEYWGVYFMKEKRNRFFVAQHEGTEDNVNLSIIRSGTSAYYGSATEWAELMSWLNGKGNDLSNASDYAYVEERVDLDSFMDYMICEIYSANSDVWNIQYYKMDGGKWKWIYYDFCWSFGASENRTDHQTLSIRRLSSKPCSDLFNALLKNSDWRDRFCRRFAELLSTIYAPENVLAKIDELYAQVEPEIAREREKFNGE
;
A
#
# COMPACT_ATOMS: atom_id res chain seq x y z
N PRO A 1 33.57 -16.92 9.24
CA PRO A 1 32.55 -17.32 10.21
C PRO A 1 31.38 -16.31 10.31
N SER A 2 31.63 -15.00 10.13
CA SER A 2 30.59 -13.96 10.26
C SER A 2 29.52 -13.97 9.15
N TYR A 3 29.89 -14.33 7.92
CA TYR A 3 28.98 -14.37 6.75
C TYR A 3 27.95 -15.52 6.85
N TYR A 4 28.38 -16.66 7.38
CA TYR A 4 27.51 -17.83 7.54
C TYR A 4 26.44 -17.61 8.64
N TYR A 5 26.83 -16.94 9.73
CA TYR A 5 25.90 -16.55 10.80
C TYR A 5 24.91 -15.46 10.37
N ALA A 6 25.36 -14.51 9.55
CA ALA A 6 24.48 -13.50 8.97
C ALA A 6 23.45 -14.12 8.02
N LEU A 7 23.87 -15.05 7.15
CA LEU A 7 22.98 -15.81 6.27
C LEU A 7 22.00 -16.70 7.03
N GLN A 8 22.42 -17.34 8.14
CA GLN A 8 21.52 -18.15 8.96
C GLN A 8 20.51 -17.30 9.75
N ARG A 9 20.91 -16.12 10.26
CA ARG A 9 19.98 -15.16 10.87
C ARG A 9 19.00 -14.63 9.83
N TYR A 10 19.48 -14.29 8.65
CA TYR A 10 18.67 -13.86 7.52
C TYR A 10 17.70 -14.96 7.06
N ALA A 11 18.17 -16.20 6.91
CA ALA A 11 17.33 -17.34 6.57
C ALA A 11 16.30 -17.71 7.64
N ARG A 12 16.59 -17.50 8.94
CA ARG A 12 15.61 -17.64 10.02
C ARG A 12 14.57 -16.53 10.01
N ALA A 13 14.98 -15.27 9.75
CA ALA A 13 14.07 -14.16 9.56
C ALA A 13 13.15 -14.39 8.36
N LEU A 14 13.69 -14.89 7.24
CA LEU A 14 12.95 -15.27 6.04
C LEU A 14 11.91 -16.37 6.31
N LYS A 15 12.23 -17.38 7.13
CA LYS A 15 11.31 -18.47 7.46
C LYS A 15 10.11 -18.06 8.29
N GLN A 16 10.25 -17.05 9.13
CA GLN A 16 9.19 -16.61 10.02
C GLN A 16 8.35 -15.45 9.40
N ARG A 17 8.96 -14.57 8.62
CA ARG A 17 8.33 -13.36 8.10
C ARG A 17 7.80 -13.51 6.68
N GLY A 18 8.46 -14.29 5.87
CA GLY A 18 8.12 -14.53 4.46
C GLY A 18 8.47 -13.36 3.56
N GLU A 19 9.08 -13.67 2.44
CA GLU A 19 9.33 -12.74 1.36
C GLU A 19 8.64 -13.22 0.09
N LEU A 20 8.37 -12.30 -0.81
CA LEU A 20 7.76 -12.56 -2.10
C LEU A 20 8.72 -12.10 -3.19
N LEU A 21 8.99 -12.97 -4.17
CA LEU A 21 9.63 -12.57 -5.42
C LEU A 21 8.51 -12.27 -6.42
N ARG A 22 8.48 -11.05 -6.94
CA ARG A 22 7.45 -10.58 -7.85
C ARG A 22 8.08 -10.08 -9.15
N ALA A 23 7.62 -10.59 -10.29
CA ALA A 23 8.14 -10.25 -11.63
C ALA A 23 7.59 -8.93 -12.20
N GLY A 24 6.75 -8.19 -11.43
CA GLY A 24 6.06 -6.99 -11.90
C GLY A 24 4.58 -7.20 -12.18
N ALA A 25 4.05 -8.44 -12.08
CA ALA A 25 2.65 -8.78 -12.34
C ALA A 25 2.14 -8.20 -13.68
N GLN A 26 1.00 -7.47 -13.67
CA GLN A 26 0.43 -6.86 -14.88
C GLN A 26 1.33 -5.75 -15.48
N ASP A 27 2.24 -5.21 -14.69
CA ASP A 27 3.17 -4.16 -15.11
C ASP A 27 4.47 -4.70 -15.74
N GLN A 28 4.66 -6.00 -15.76
CA GLN A 28 5.92 -6.65 -16.19
C GLN A 28 6.37 -6.20 -17.58
N ASN A 29 5.45 -6.08 -18.53
CA ASN A 29 5.73 -5.74 -19.94
C ASN A 29 5.42 -4.27 -20.27
N SER A 30 5.14 -3.42 -19.27
CA SER A 30 4.84 -2.02 -19.48
C SER A 30 5.77 -1.11 -18.68
N GLY A 31 5.41 -0.72 -17.46
CA GLY A 31 6.22 0.15 -16.61
C GLY A 31 7.28 -0.58 -15.80
N LYS A 32 7.10 -1.89 -15.59
CA LYS A 32 7.97 -2.79 -14.83
C LYS A 32 8.02 -2.54 -13.33
N PHE A 33 7.99 -1.28 -12.86
CA PHE A 33 8.24 -0.89 -11.47
C PHE A 33 7.23 0.14 -10.91
N ARG A 34 5.99 0.20 -11.41
CA ARG A 34 4.97 1.14 -10.87
C ARG A 34 4.68 0.90 -9.38
N ASP A 35 4.63 -0.36 -8.97
CA ASP A 35 4.42 -0.74 -7.56
C ASP A 35 5.61 -0.32 -6.69
N GLU A 36 6.84 -0.44 -7.19
CA GLU A 36 8.08 -0.01 -6.54
C GLU A 36 8.20 1.51 -6.53
N LEU A 37 7.74 2.20 -7.57
CA LEU A 37 7.69 3.66 -7.60
C LEU A 37 6.74 4.18 -6.51
N ALA A 38 5.52 3.63 -6.44
CA ALA A 38 4.54 4.04 -5.45
C ALA A 38 5.06 3.91 -4.01
N THR A 39 5.68 2.79 -3.69
CA THR A 39 6.23 2.55 -2.33
C THR A 39 7.58 3.23 -2.12
N GLY A 40 8.41 3.34 -3.15
CA GLY A 40 9.74 3.97 -3.10
C GLY A 40 9.70 5.46 -2.84
N LEU A 41 8.66 6.16 -3.31
CA LEU A 41 8.44 7.57 -3.02
C LEU A 41 8.19 7.85 -1.54
N LEU A 42 7.69 6.85 -0.79
CA LEU A 42 7.35 6.99 0.63
C LEU A 42 8.55 6.79 1.57
N VAL A 43 9.68 6.31 1.05
CA VAL A 43 10.86 6.03 1.89
C VAL A 43 11.39 7.31 2.52
N GLY A 44 11.42 7.33 3.87
CA GLY A 44 11.85 8.50 4.63
C GLY A 44 10.80 9.60 4.81
N SER A 45 9.56 9.37 4.33
CA SER A 45 8.43 10.26 4.60
C SER A 45 7.81 9.99 5.98
N ASP A 46 6.91 10.87 6.38
CA ASP A 46 6.17 10.81 7.64
C ASP A 46 4.75 10.24 7.49
N VAL A 47 4.48 9.53 6.39
CA VAL A 47 3.15 8.91 6.17
C VAL A 47 2.80 7.90 7.27
N ASN A 48 1.55 7.92 7.72
CA ASN A 48 1.09 7.14 8.87
C ASN A 48 0.39 5.84 8.46
N PHE A 49 1.03 5.04 7.61
CA PHE A 49 0.57 3.69 7.25
C PHE A 49 1.75 2.78 6.95
N LEU A 50 1.52 1.47 6.92
CA LEU A 50 2.57 0.52 6.56
C LEU A 50 2.66 0.35 5.04
N TYR A 51 3.88 0.21 4.53
CA TYR A 51 4.16 -0.10 3.13
C TYR A 51 5.30 -1.10 3.01
N GLN A 52 5.32 -1.86 1.91
CA GLN A 52 6.34 -2.90 1.69
C GLN A 52 7.66 -2.29 1.24
N SER A 53 8.74 -2.71 1.89
CA SER A 53 10.08 -2.55 1.32
C SER A 53 10.28 -3.47 0.11
N TYR A 54 11.13 -3.06 -0.82
CA TYR A 54 11.48 -3.85 -1.99
C TYR A 54 12.97 -3.80 -2.29
N LYS A 55 13.43 -4.80 -3.06
CA LYS A 55 14.77 -4.81 -3.66
C LYS A 55 14.76 -5.58 -4.96
N PRO A 56 15.33 -5.04 -6.06
CA PRO A 56 15.42 -5.76 -7.33
C PRO A 56 16.52 -6.86 -7.27
N TYR A 57 16.26 -7.96 -7.94
CA TYR A 57 17.17 -9.09 -8.11
C TYR A 57 17.07 -9.67 -9.51
N VAL A 58 18.17 -10.13 -10.04
CA VAL A 58 18.17 -11.00 -11.24
C VAL A 58 17.99 -12.43 -10.77
N LEU A 59 16.91 -13.07 -11.23
CA LEU A 59 16.55 -14.42 -10.85
C LEU A 59 17.16 -15.43 -11.84
N TYR A 60 17.80 -16.45 -11.29
CA TYR A 60 18.21 -17.68 -12.01
C TYR A 60 17.57 -18.89 -11.36
N LEU A 61 16.93 -19.75 -12.17
CA LEU A 61 16.40 -21.05 -11.74
C LEU A 61 17.17 -22.17 -12.42
N ASN A 62 17.79 -23.02 -11.62
CA ASN A 62 18.62 -24.14 -12.13
C ASN A 62 19.72 -23.69 -13.12
N GLY A 63 20.27 -22.50 -12.94
CA GLY A 63 21.26 -21.88 -13.81
C GLY A 63 20.71 -21.15 -15.03
N GLU A 64 19.42 -21.21 -15.28
CA GLU A 64 18.74 -20.45 -16.34
C GLU A 64 18.30 -19.07 -15.87
N TYR A 65 18.47 -18.06 -16.71
CA TYR A 65 18.02 -16.70 -16.47
C TYR A 65 16.49 -16.62 -16.48
N TRP A 66 15.90 -15.97 -15.47
CA TRP A 66 14.44 -15.80 -15.32
C TRP A 66 13.98 -14.35 -15.21
N GLY A 67 14.86 -13.37 -15.48
CA GLY A 67 14.51 -11.94 -15.51
C GLY A 67 14.69 -11.22 -14.17
N VAL A 68 14.24 -9.99 -14.15
CA VAL A 68 14.27 -9.10 -12.97
C VAL A 68 13.03 -9.31 -12.11
N TYR A 69 13.26 -9.61 -10.84
CA TYR A 69 12.24 -9.77 -9.82
C TYR A 69 12.48 -8.79 -8.69
N PHE A 70 11.40 -8.31 -8.09
CA PHE A 70 11.46 -7.51 -6.87
C PHE A 70 11.13 -8.40 -5.67
N MET A 71 12.09 -8.49 -4.75
CA MET A 71 11.85 -9.12 -3.48
C MET A 71 11.13 -8.13 -2.56
N LYS A 72 10.00 -8.54 -2.01
CA LYS A 72 9.12 -7.74 -1.14
C LYS A 72 8.78 -8.48 0.13
N GLU A 73 8.49 -7.74 1.18
CA GLU A 73 7.95 -8.29 2.41
C GLU A 73 6.55 -8.89 2.19
N LYS A 74 6.27 -10.04 2.80
CA LYS A 74 4.93 -10.62 2.78
C LYS A 74 4.05 -9.92 3.83
N ARG A 75 2.96 -9.30 3.41
CA ARG A 75 2.00 -8.57 4.26
C ARG A 75 1.14 -9.53 5.08
N ASN A 76 1.71 -10.13 6.08
CA ASN A 76 1.06 -11.02 7.04
C ASN A 76 1.17 -10.46 8.47
N ARG A 77 0.73 -11.22 9.47
CA ARG A 77 0.81 -10.81 10.87
C ARG A 77 2.23 -10.44 11.33
N PHE A 78 3.25 -11.12 10.81
CA PHE A 78 4.65 -10.88 11.19
C PHE A 78 5.18 -9.56 10.61
N PHE A 79 4.74 -9.20 9.41
CA PHE A 79 5.00 -7.89 8.82
C PHE A 79 4.44 -6.77 9.71
N VAL A 80 3.16 -6.89 10.12
CA VAL A 80 2.53 -5.91 11.00
C VAL A 80 3.28 -5.83 12.34
N ALA A 81 3.51 -6.97 13.00
CA ALA A 81 4.20 -7.00 14.28
C ALA A 81 5.60 -6.37 14.23
N GLN A 82 6.36 -6.64 13.16
CA GLN A 82 7.69 -6.06 12.98
C GLN A 82 7.66 -4.55 12.80
N HIS A 83 6.77 -4.04 11.95
CA HIS A 83 6.68 -2.61 11.65
C HIS A 83 6.09 -1.81 12.82
N GLU A 84 5.23 -2.43 13.62
CA GLU A 84 4.69 -1.84 14.87
C GLU A 84 5.63 -2.05 16.08
N GLY A 85 6.76 -2.73 15.90
CA GLY A 85 7.75 -2.95 16.98
C GLY A 85 7.25 -3.87 18.10
N THR A 86 6.35 -4.81 17.79
CA THR A 86 5.75 -5.72 18.77
C THR A 86 6.24 -7.15 18.61
N GLU A 87 5.87 -8.02 19.56
CA GLU A 87 6.18 -9.44 19.52
C GLU A 87 5.39 -10.16 18.42
N ASP A 88 5.98 -11.23 17.85
CA ASP A 88 5.35 -12.02 16.77
C ASP A 88 4.04 -12.72 17.17
N ASN A 89 3.76 -12.83 18.48
CA ASN A 89 2.54 -13.43 19.03
C ASN A 89 1.45 -12.40 19.38
N VAL A 90 1.63 -11.11 19.01
CA VAL A 90 0.61 -10.09 19.25
C VAL A 90 -0.72 -10.49 18.62
N ASN A 91 -1.81 -10.26 19.36
CA ASN A 91 -3.14 -10.47 18.84
C ASN A 91 -3.50 -9.29 17.92
N LEU A 92 -3.86 -9.61 16.69
CA LEU A 92 -4.22 -8.60 15.67
C LEU A 92 -5.21 -9.18 14.66
N SER A 93 -5.87 -8.30 13.95
CA SER A 93 -6.72 -8.65 12.81
C SER A 93 -6.21 -7.94 11.55
N ILE A 94 -6.24 -8.63 10.42
CA ILE A 94 -5.95 -8.06 9.10
C ILE A 94 -7.14 -8.34 8.20
N ILE A 95 -7.67 -7.30 7.58
CA ILE A 95 -8.77 -7.39 6.63
C ILE A 95 -8.25 -7.15 5.22
N ARG A 96 -8.80 -7.85 4.25
CA ARG A 96 -8.48 -7.72 2.83
C ARG A 96 -9.76 -7.52 2.02
N SER A 97 -9.66 -6.74 0.95
CA SER A 97 -10.76 -6.48 -0.01
C SER A 97 -12.05 -5.97 0.66
N GLY A 98 -11.89 -5.20 1.73
CA GLY A 98 -12.96 -4.46 2.40
C GLY A 98 -13.71 -5.22 3.50
N THR A 99 -13.86 -6.55 3.42
CA THR A 99 -14.70 -7.29 4.37
C THR A 99 -14.14 -8.63 4.83
N SER A 100 -13.19 -9.21 4.10
CA SER A 100 -12.69 -10.56 4.38
C SER A 100 -11.55 -10.53 5.37
N ALA A 101 -11.66 -11.26 6.47
CA ALA A 101 -10.53 -11.47 7.38
C ALA A 101 -9.43 -12.28 6.67
N TYR A 102 -8.28 -11.67 6.47
CA TYR A 102 -7.07 -12.36 6.02
C TYR A 102 -6.38 -13.06 7.21
N TYR A 103 -6.46 -12.44 8.39
CA TYR A 103 -6.02 -12.98 9.68
C TYR A 103 -6.88 -12.41 10.80
N GLY A 104 -7.09 -13.16 11.87
CA GLY A 104 -7.94 -12.72 12.99
C GLY A 104 -9.41 -12.62 12.63
N SER A 105 -10.08 -11.54 13.00
CA SER A 105 -11.51 -11.32 12.82
C SER A 105 -11.84 -10.01 12.11
N ALA A 106 -12.87 -10.02 11.25
CA ALA A 106 -13.44 -8.83 10.63
C ALA A 106 -14.65 -8.25 11.40
N THR A 107 -15.03 -8.87 12.52
CA THR A 107 -16.27 -8.53 13.23
C THR A 107 -16.32 -7.07 13.67
N GLU A 108 -15.28 -6.57 14.33
CA GLU A 108 -15.25 -5.19 14.80
C GLU A 108 -15.31 -4.16 13.67
N TRP A 109 -14.70 -4.48 12.51
CA TRP A 109 -14.81 -3.62 11.34
C TRP A 109 -16.22 -3.62 10.76
N ALA A 110 -16.84 -4.80 10.65
CA ALA A 110 -18.20 -4.94 10.16
C ALA A 110 -19.21 -4.21 11.06
N GLU A 111 -19.05 -4.29 12.39
CA GLU A 111 -19.85 -3.56 13.36
C GLU A 111 -19.69 -2.05 13.21
N LEU A 112 -18.45 -1.56 13.05
CA LEU A 112 -18.17 -0.14 12.83
C LEU A 112 -18.83 0.35 11.53
N MET A 113 -18.71 -0.40 10.43
CA MET A 113 -19.33 -0.02 9.15
C MET A 113 -20.85 -0.09 9.21
N SER A 114 -21.43 -1.07 9.91
CA SER A 114 -22.87 -1.15 10.15
C SER A 114 -23.38 0.04 10.96
N TRP A 115 -22.64 0.41 12.02
CA TRP A 115 -22.96 1.60 12.81
C TRP A 115 -22.89 2.89 11.96
N LEU A 116 -21.84 3.06 11.14
CA LEU A 116 -21.68 4.20 10.26
C LEU A 116 -22.81 4.32 9.25
N ASN A 117 -23.21 3.20 8.65
CA ASN A 117 -24.35 3.12 7.74
C ASN A 117 -25.67 3.52 8.47
N GLY A 118 -25.85 3.07 9.71
CA GLY A 118 -26.99 3.44 10.56
C GLY A 118 -27.05 4.95 10.86
N LYS A 119 -25.90 5.66 10.77
CA LYS A 119 -25.79 7.12 10.88
C LYS A 119 -25.95 7.84 9.52
N GLY A 120 -26.30 7.14 8.46
CA GLY A 120 -26.44 7.69 7.11
C GLY A 120 -25.10 8.10 6.48
N ASN A 121 -24.01 7.44 6.88
CA ASN A 121 -22.65 7.75 6.44
C ASN A 121 -22.33 9.25 6.59
N ASP A 122 -22.56 9.78 7.81
CA ASP A 122 -22.39 11.20 8.12
C ASP A 122 -21.62 11.38 9.43
N LEU A 123 -20.47 12.02 9.35
CA LEU A 123 -19.57 12.34 10.47
C LEU A 123 -19.43 13.87 10.68
N SER A 124 -20.39 14.66 10.23
CA SER A 124 -20.44 16.10 10.50
C SER A 124 -20.69 16.42 11.97
N ASN A 125 -21.31 15.49 12.71
CA ASN A 125 -21.53 15.60 14.14
C ASN A 125 -20.27 15.21 14.91
N ALA A 126 -19.86 16.05 15.88
CA ALA A 126 -18.64 15.88 16.65
C ALA A 126 -18.59 14.57 17.48
N SER A 127 -19.73 14.13 18.03
CA SER A 127 -19.77 12.88 18.81
C SER A 127 -19.64 11.64 17.92
N ASP A 128 -20.23 11.65 16.74
CA ASP A 128 -20.14 10.57 15.77
C ASP A 128 -18.73 10.51 15.14
N TYR A 129 -18.11 11.66 14.89
CA TYR A 129 -16.72 11.77 14.47
C TYR A 129 -15.77 11.17 15.54
N ALA A 130 -15.91 11.59 16.80
CA ALA A 130 -15.09 11.08 17.90
C ALA A 130 -15.24 9.55 18.07
N TYR A 131 -16.44 9.00 17.91
CA TYR A 131 -16.67 7.56 17.95
C TYR A 131 -15.85 6.80 16.91
N VAL A 132 -15.74 7.33 15.69
CA VAL A 132 -14.93 6.73 14.62
C VAL A 132 -13.43 6.95 14.91
N GLU A 133 -13.04 8.15 15.34
CA GLU A 133 -11.65 8.50 15.66
C GLU A 133 -11.06 7.64 16.78
N GLU A 134 -11.86 7.19 17.75
CA GLU A 134 -11.43 6.23 18.78
C GLU A 134 -11.10 4.84 18.22
N ARG A 135 -11.64 4.47 17.05
CA ARG A 135 -11.54 3.13 16.45
C ARG A 135 -10.70 3.06 15.21
N VAL A 136 -10.55 4.18 14.52
CA VAL A 136 -9.81 4.32 13.27
C VAL A 136 -8.71 5.35 13.44
N ASP A 137 -7.52 5.03 13.00
CA ASP A 137 -6.44 6.00 12.85
C ASP A 137 -6.74 6.85 11.59
N LEU A 138 -7.36 8.01 11.83
CA LEU A 138 -7.83 8.89 10.75
C LEU A 138 -6.69 9.54 9.98
N ASP A 139 -5.50 9.66 10.56
CA ASP A 139 -4.31 10.14 9.86
C ASP A 139 -3.74 9.04 8.96
N SER A 140 -3.72 7.78 9.42
CA SER A 140 -3.40 6.63 8.59
C SER A 140 -4.32 6.51 7.38
N PHE A 141 -5.62 6.68 7.60
CA PHE A 141 -6.60 6.65 6.52
C PHE A 141 -6.45 7.81 5.55
N MET A 142 -6.21 9.02 6.06
CA MET A 142 -6.01 10.23 5.27
C MET A 142 -4.82 10.09 4.33
N ASP A 143 -3.65 9.75 4.86
CA ASP A 143 -2.43 9.56 4.09
C ASP A 143 -2.59 8.47 3.04
N TYR A 144 -3.19 7.31 3.43
CA TYR A 144 -3.49 6.23 2.52
C TYR A 144 -4.35 6.69 1.34
N MET A 145 -5.46 7.41 1.61
CA MET A 145 -6.35 7.88 0.54
C MET A 145 -5.70 8.90 -0.37
N ILE A 146 -4.87 9.80 0.16
CA ILE A 146 -4.11 10.77 -0.64
C ILE A 146 -3.16 10.05 -1.59
N CYS A 147 -2.38 9.09 -1.08
CA CYS A 147 -1.41 8.33 -1.87
C CYS A 147 -2.09 7.50 -2.97
N GLU A 148 -3.24 6.89 -2.67
CA GLU A 148 -4.06 6.17 -3.66
C GLU A 148 -4.62 7.07 -4.76
N ILE A 149 -5.07 8.27 -4.39
CA ILE A 149 -5.60 9.26 -5.33
C ILE A 149 -4.47 9.80 -6.21
N TYR A 150 -3.34 10.16 -5.62
CA TYR A 150 -2.20 10.67 -6.37
C TYR A 150 -1.67 9.66 -7.39
N SER A 151 -1.47 8.42 -6.97
CA SER A 151 -0.96 7.35 -7.84
C SER A 151 -1.95 6.95 -8.94
N ALA A 152 -3.17 7.48 -8.92
CA ALA A 152 -4.25 7.12 -9.85
C ALA A 152 -4.47 5.59 -9.92
N ASN A 153 -4.41 4.91 -8.74
CA ASN A 153 -4.60 3.48 -8.67
C ASN A 153 -6.04 3.10 -9.05
N SER A 154 -6.20 2.39 -10.14
CA SER A 154 -7.51 1.93 -10.65
C SER A 154 -7.99 0.63 -9.99
N ASP A 155 -7.09 -0.15 -9.38
CA ASP A 155 -7.45 -1.37 -8.64
C ASP A 155 -7.81 -1.07 -7.19
N VAL A 156 -9.02 -0.55 -6.99
CA VAL A 156 -9.53 -0.13 -5.69
C VAL A 156 -9.93 -1.29 -4.76
N TRP A 157 -9.90 -2.54 -5.26
CA TRP A 157 -10.25 -3.73 -4.47
C TRP A 157 -9.05 -4.34 -3.74
N ASN A 158 -7.83 -4.05 -4.16
CA ASN A 158 -6.61 -4.47 -3.49
C ASN A 158 -6.32 -3.53 -2.30
N ILE A 159 -7.17 -3.61 -1.28
CA ILE A 159 -7.03 -2.85 -0.04
C ILE A 159 -6.79 -3.80 1.14
N GLN A 160 -5.89 -3.41 2.02
CA GLN A 160 -5.59 -4.15 3.24
C GLN A 160 -5.43 -3.17 4.41
N TYR A 161 -6.03 -3.51 5.54
CA TYR A 161 -5.91 -2.76 6.78
C TYR A 161 -5.90 -3.70 7.98
N TYR A 162 -5.36 -3.24 9.08
CA TYR A 162 -5.12 -4.06 10.26
C TYR A 162 -5.46 -3.29 11.53
N LYS A 163 -5.67 -4.05 12.59
CA LYS A 163 -5.84 -3.54 13.94
C LYS A 163 -5.14 -4.48 14.91
N MET A 164 -4.28 -3.94 15.76
CA MET A 164 -3.78 -4.67 16.93
C MET A 164 -4.80 -4.61 18.07
N ASP A 165 -4.74 -5.58 18.96
CA ASP A 165 -5.61 -5.59 20.14
C ASP A 165 -5.47 -4.30 20.96
N GLY A 166 -6.60 -3.69 21.31
CA GLY A 166 -6.65 -2.38 21.96
C GLY A 166 -6.24 -1.18 21.10
N GLY A 167 -5.82 -1.39 19.84
CA GLY A 167 -5.42 -0.34 18.92
C GLY A 167 -6.54 0.15 18.00
N LYS A 168 -6.17 0.98 17.04
CA LYS A 168 -7.04 1.52 15.98
C LYS A 168 -6.79 0.82 14.66
N TRP A 169 -7.76 0.84 13.76
CA TRP A 169 -7.59 0.40 12.38
C TRP A 169 -6.64 1.32 11.63
N LYS A 170 -5.62 0.72 10.98
CA LYS A 170 -4.60 1.37 10.15
C LYS A 170 -4.47 0.67 8.81
N TRP A 171 -3.90 1.34 7.80
CA TRP A 171 -3.81 0.84 6.43
C TRP A 171 -2.43 0.28 6.08
N ILE A 172 -2.43 -0.61 5.07
CA ILE A 172 -1.22 -1.14 4.43
C ILE A 172 -1.27 -0.79 2.95
N TYR A 173 -0.27 -0.06 2.49
CA TYR A 173 -0.15 0.43 1.13
C TYR A 173 0.62 -0.55 0.25
N TYR A 174 0.00 -1.03 -0.86
CA TYR A 174 0.57 -2.06 -1.70
C TYR A 174 -0.20 -2.25 -3.00
N ASP A 175 0.46 -2.91 -4.00
CA ASP A 175 -0.12 -3.40 -5.25
C ASP A 175 -0.57 -2.29 -6.21
N PHE A 176 0.41 -1.51 -6.64
CA PHE A 176 0.24 -0.36 -7.53
C PHE A 176 0.52 -0.67 -9.01
N CYS A 177 0.39 -1.93 -9.44
CA CYS A 177 0.59 -2.31 -10.84
C CYS A 177 -0.40 -1.64 -11.81
N TRP A 178 -1.57 -1.24 -11.30
CA TRP A 178 -2.62 -0.51 -12.04
C TRP A 178 -2.64 0.99 -11.73
N SER A 179 -1.50 1.57 -11.36
CA SER A 179 -1.34 3.00 -11.07
C SER A 179 -0.60 3.74 -12.18
N PHE A 180 -0.45 5.06 -12.03
CA PHE A 180 0.32 5.93 -12.92
C PHE A 180 0.00 5.73 -14.41
N GLY A 181 -1.28 5.61 -14.75
CA GLY A 181 -1.76 5.47 -16.12
C GLY A 181 -1.67 4.06 -16.71
N ALA A 182 -1.46 3.01 -15.90
CA ALA A 182 -1.33 1.63 -16.40
C ALA A 182 -2.56 1.12 -17.15
N SER A 183 -3.76 1.46 -16.69
CA SER A 183 -5.02 1.02 -17.31
C SER A 183 -5.54 1.97 -18.38
N GLU A 184 -5.21 3.25 -18.25
CA GLU A 184 -5.67 4.32 -19.11
C GLU A 184 -4.52 5.32 -19.23
N ASN A 185 -3.94 5.48 -20.40
CA ASN A 185 -2.91 6.50 -20.64
C ASN A 185 -3.56 7.90 -20.67
N ARG A 186 -4.12 8.34 -19.54
CA ARG A 186 -4.87 9.57 -19.37
C ARG A 186 -4.32 10.40 -18.21
N THR A 187 -4.29 11.70 -18.42
CA THR A 187 -3.89 12.71 -17.42
C THR A 187 -5.07 13.18 -16.55
N ASP A 188 -6.30 12.82 -16.92
CA ASP A 188 -7.56 13.23 -16.28
C ASP A 188 -8.23 12.10 -15.48
N HIS A 189 -7.45 11.19 -14.90
CA HIS A 189 -7.96 10.05 -14.16
C HIS A 189 -8.78 10.48 -12.95
N GLN A 190 -10.01 9.93 -12.83
CA GLN A 190 -10.99 10.33 -11.83
C GLN A 190 -10.89 9.53 -10.52
N THR A 191 -9.66 9.31 -10.00
CA THR A 191 -9.43 8.45 -8.82
C THR A 191 -10.24 8.91 -7.61
N LEU A 192 -10.33 10.20 -7.35
CA LEU A 192 -11.14 10.74 -6.26
C LEU A 192 -12.62 10.33 -6.40
N SER A 193 -13.18 10.44 -7.61
CA SER A 193 -14.56 10.02 -7.88
C SER A 193 -14.74 8.51 -7.71
N ILE A 194 -13.78 7.71 -8.20
CA ILE A 194 -13.81 6.25 -8.07
C ILE A 194 -13.79 5.84 -6.59
N ARG A 195 -12.95 6.45 -5.76
CA ARG A 195 -12.85 6.16 -4.32
C ARG A 195 -14.12 6.53 -3.53
N ARG A 196 -14.99 7.34 -4.09
CA ARG A 196 -16.27 7.75 -3.50
C ARG A 196 -17.45 6.91 -3.90
N LEU A 197 -17.31 5.98 -4.84
CA LEU A 197 -18.40 5.09 -5.26
C LEU A 197 -18.77 4.14 -4.12
N SER A 198 -20.04 4.08 -3.75
CA SER A 198 -20.57 3.29 -2.62
C SER A 198 -20.30 1.79 -2.69
N SER A 199 -19.98 1.27 -3.87
CA SER A 199 -19.62 -0.14 -4.05
C SER A 199 -18.16 -0.46 -3.78
N LYS A 200 -17.31 0.52 -3.42
CA LYS A 200 -15.88 0.32 -3.25
C LYS A 200 -15.49 0.23 -1.77
N PRO A 201 -14.45 -0.55 -1.43
CA PRO A 201 -13.99 -0.63 -0.05
C PRO A 201 -13.65 0.73 0.53
N CYS A 202 -14.04 0.95 1.78
CA CYS A 202 -13.83 2.19 2.56
C CYS A 202 -14.47 3.46 1.98
N SER A 203 -15.26 3.38 0.89
CA SER A 203 -15.92 4.56 0.31
C SER A 203 -16.92 5.20 1.26
N ASP A 204 -17.66 4.41 2.04
CA ASP A 204 -18.63 4.92 3.01
C ASP A 204 -17.93 5.72 4.11
N LEU A 205 -16.81 5.21 4.63
CA LEU A 205 -15.98 5.93 5.59
C LEU A 205 -15.42 7.23 4.98
N PHE A 206 -14.87 7.16 3.77
CA PHE A 206 -14.32 8.34 3.10
C PHE A 206 -15.38 9.41 2.84
N ASN A 207 -16.56 9.02 2.31
CA ASN A 207 -17.66 9.95 2.07
C ASN A 207 -18.20 10.57 3.38
N ALA A 208 -18.27 9.78 4.46
CA ALA A 208 -18.70 10.27 5.76
C ALA A 208 -17.73 11.30 6.33
N LEU A 209 -16.41 11.02 6.25
CA LEU A 209 -15.36 11.95 6.69
C LEU A 209 -15.33 13.24 5.87
N LEU A 210 -15.58 13.18 4.56
CA LEU A 210 -15.66 14.38 3.71
C LEU A 210 -16.82 15.34 4.08
N LYS A 211 -17.83 14.88 4.83
CA LYS A 211 -18.89 15.74 5.38
C LYS A 211 -18.44 16.50 6.62
N ASN A 212 -17.43 16.02 7.33
CA ASN A 212 -16.80 16.75 8.44
C ASN A 212 -15.88 17.83 7.87
N SER A 213 -16.16 19.11 8.17
CA SER A 213 -15.42 20.26 7.62
C SER A 213 -13.95 20.25 8.04
N ASP A 214 -13.68 19.97 9.32
CA ASP A 214 -12.33 20.02 9.87
C ASP A 214 -11.45 18.90 9.28
N TRP A 215 -12.01 17.69 9.15
CA TRP A 215 -11.30 16.59 8.51
C TRP A 215 -11.03 16.88 7.02
N ARG A 216 -12.03 17.40 6.31
CA ARG A 216 -11.87 17.76 4.89
C ARG A 216 -10.80 18.84 4.68
N ASP A 217 -10.76 19.86 5.56
CA ASP A 217 -9.75 20.91 5.49
C ASP A 217 -8.34 20.39 5.81
N ARG A 218 -8.23 19.45 6.76
CA ARG A 218 -6.98 18.73 7.04
C ARG A 218 -6.55 17.88 5.84
N PHE A 219 -7.49 17.15 5.23
CA PHE A 219 -7.23 16.35 4.04
C PHE A 219 -6.69 17.19 2.88
N CYS A 220 -7.30 18.35 2.60
CA CYS A 220 -6.82 19.27 1.55
C CYS A 220 -5.42 19.82 1.85
N ARG A 221 -5.17 20.23 3.10
CA ARG A 221 -3.83 20.71 3.51
C ARG A 221 -2.78 19.61 3.43
N ARG A 222 -3.08 18.42 3.93
CA ARG A 222 -2.14 17.28 3.88
C ARG A 222 -1.86 16.87 2.44
N PHE A 223 -2.87 16.88 1.56
CA PHE A 223 -2.67 16.60 0.14
C PHE A 223 -1.74 17.64 -0.51
N ALA A 224 -1.95 18.92 -0.27
CA ALA A 224 -1.07 19.98 -0.78
C ALA A 224 0.37 19.84 -0.25
N GLU A 225 0.55 19.48 1.01
CA GLU A 225 1.85 19.19 1.63
C GLU A 225 2.55 18.02 0.91
N LEU A 226 1.87 16.88 0.73
CA LEU A 226 2.46 15.72 0.05
C LEU A 226 2.78 16.03 -1.42
N LEU A 227 1.97 16.84 -2.12
CA LEU A 227 2.26 17.30 -3.48
C LEU A 227 3.51 18.17 -3.57
N SER A 228 3.83 18.93 -2.52
CA SER A 228 5.00 19.81 -2.47
C SER A 228 6.25 19.15 -1.86
N THR A 229 6.13 17.93 -1.38
CA THR A 229 7.21 17.15 -0.73
C THR A 229 7.48 15.86 -1.49
N ILE A 230 6.93 14.74 -1.03
CA ILE A 230 7.24 13.42 -1.63
C ILE A 230 6.80 13.32 -3.10
N TYR A 231 5.74 14.00 -3.48
CA TYR A 231 5.19 14.02 -4.84
C TYR A 231 5.59 15.24 -5.66
N ALA A 232 6.54 16.05 -5.18
CA ALA A 232 7.13 17.10 -5.99
C ALA A 232 7.73 16.49 -7.27
N PRO A 233 7.52 17.11 -8.46
CA PRO A 233 7.93 16.54 -9.74
C PRO A 233 9.39 16.08 -9.78
N GLU A 234 10.28 16.85 -9.16
CA GLU A 234 11.70 16.53 -9.08
C GLU A 234 11.97 15.25 -8.29
N ASN A 235 11.25 15.00 -7.20
CA ASN A 235 11.40 13.80 -6.38
C ASN A 235 10.85 12.57 -7.12
N VAL A 236 9.72 12.72 -7.79
CA VAL A 236 9.11 11.64 -8.58
C VAL A 236 10.01 11.26 -9.75
N LEU A 237 10.52 12.24 -10.50
CA LEU A 237 11.43 12.01 -11.64
C LEU A 237 12.73 11.35 -11.17
N ALA A 238 13.33 11.86 -10.09
CA ALA A 238 14.54 11.27 -9.53
C ALA A 238 14.33 9.81 -9.11
N LYS A 239 13.18 9.47 -8.53
CA LYS A 239 12.84 8.08 -8.15
C LYS A 239 12.62 7.19 -9.38
N ILE A 240 12.01 7.70 -10.44
CA ILE A 240 11.88 6.98 -11.72
C ILE A 240 13.25 6.68 -12.30
N ASP A 241 14.15 7.68 -12.35
CA ASP A 241 15.50 7.51 -12.87
C ASP A 241 16.32 6.49 -12.05
N GLU A 242 16.18 6.54 -10.71
CA GLU A 242 16.81 5.58 -9.80
C GLU A 242 16.33 4.14 -10.09
N LEU A 243 15.03 3.93 -10.20
CA LEU A 243 14.45 2.60 -10.47
C LEU A 243 14.79 2.11 -11.88
N TYR A 244 14.72 3.00 -12.87
CA TYR A 244 15.08 2.68 -14.24
C TYR A 244 16.54 2.22 -14.34
N ALA A 245 17.47 2.93 -13.73
CA ALA A 245 18.88 2.55 -13.71
C ALA A 245 19.16 1.18 -13.08
N GLN A 246 18.29 0.73 -12.16
CA GLN A 246 18.41 -0.60 -11.53
C GLN A 246 17.95 -1.75 -12.42
N VAL A 247 17.00 -1.52 -13.34
CA VAL A 247 16.41 -2.56 -14.19
C VAL A 247 16.88 -2.51 -15.64
N GLU A 248 17.28 -1.33 -16.14
CA GLU A 248 17.67 -1.10 -17.53
C GLU A 248 18.72 -2.09 -18.06
N PRO A 249 19.79 -2.45 -17.31
CA PRO A 249 20.81 -3.37 -17.82
C PRO A 249 20.27 -4.76 -18.19
N GLU A 250 19.15 -5.15 -17.63
CA GLU A 250 18.54 -6.48 -17.82
C GLU A 250 17.34 -6.47 -18.80
N ILE A 251 16.82 -5.30 -19.18
CA ILE A 251 15.58 -5.20 -19.97
C ILE A 251 15.72 -5.90 -21.33
N ALA A 252 16.83 -5.68 -22.03
CA ALA A 252 17.06 -6.31 -23.35
C ALA A 252 17.09 -7.84 -23.24
N ARG A 253 17.83 -8.37 -22.27
CA ARG A 253 17.94 -9.81 -22.02
C ARG A 253 16.61 -10.43 -21.59
N GLU A 254 15.83 -9.71 -20.78
CA GLU A 254 14.51 -10.19 -20.34
C GLU A 254 13.53 -10.25 -21.50
N ARG A 255 13.53 -9.25 -22.40
CA ARG A 255 12.73 -9.26 -23.63
C ARG A 255 13.10 -10.41 -24.56
N GLU A 256 14.39 -10.62 -24.80
CA GLU A 256 14.88 -11.78 -25.58
C GLU A 256 14.36 -13.10 -24.99
N LYS A 257 14.43 -13.27 -23.66
CA LYS A 257 13.99 -14.50 -22.99
C LYS A 257 12.49 -14.76 -23.11
N PHE A 258 11.65 -13.73 -22.97
CA PHE A 258 10.21 -13.91 -22.81
C PHE A 258 9.37 -13.48 -24.00
N ASN A 259 9.85 -12.59 -24.85
CA ASN A 259 9.12 -12.11 -26.02
C ASN A 259 9.68 -12.63 -27.36
N GLY A 260 10.84 -13.29 -27.32
CA GLY A 260 11.47 -13.86 -28.53
C GLY A 260 12.06 -12.82 -29.48
N GLU A 261 12.35 -11.60 -29.01
CA GLU A 261 13.01 -10.53 -29.76
C GLU A 261 14.41 -10.23 -29.22
#